data_446a0d5835ff538a66bb12b22275628d
#
_entry.id   446a0d5835ff538a66bb12b22275628d
#
_cell.length_a   1.000
_cell.length_b   1.000
_cell.length_c   1.000
_cell.angle_alpha   90.00
_cell.angle_beta   90.00
_cell.angle_gamma   90.00
#
_symmetry.space_group_name_H-M   'P 1'
#
loop_
_entity.id
_entity.type
_entity.pdbx_description
1 polymer ?
#
loop_
_entity_poly.entity_id
_entity_poly.type
_entity_poly.pdbx_seq_one_letter_code
_entity_poly.pdbx_strand_id
1 'polypeptide(L)'
;MSQISTKRVISFSPPDITDLEIEEVISVLKSGWITTGPRTKLLERRLAAYIESGDNTVDCDAQDAIEKYSNRVVCLNSATAAEEMNLRILGVREGDEVIVPAYTYTATASAAIHCGATVKFVDIQKDGDHITHMPEMDYDALEKAITEKTKAVIPVDLGGIVCDYDRIFDIVERKKDLFKPLNDHSTPLADLASRIQSSIGRVAVVCDAAHALGASRVIAGKKKYVGAIADFTSFSFHAVNVFQPVKDAA
;
A
#
# COMPACT_ATOMS: atom_id res chain seq x y z
N MET A 1 -5.69 -37.11 -42.18
CA MET A 1 -4.68 -36.33 -41.41
C MET A 1 -5.42 -35.55 -40.32
N SER A 2 -5.34 -36.06 -39.08
CA SER A 2 -5.98 -35.41 -37.91
C SER A 2 -5.18 -34.16 -37.56
N GLN A 3 -5.83 -33.01 -37.57
CA GLN A 3 -5.25 -31.76 -37.03
C GLN A 3 -5.05 -31.96 -35.54
N ILE A 4 -3.80 -32.01 -35.11
CA ILE A 4 -3.44 -31.94 -33.68
C ILE A 4 -3.76 -30.52 -33.24
N SER A 5 -4.88 -30.34 -32.56
CA SER A 5 -5.20 -29.09 -31.88
C SER A 5 -4.14 -28.87 -30.82
N THR A 6 -3.19 -27.96 -31.06
CA THR A 6 -2.24 -27.51 -30.05
C THR A 6 -3.04 -26.75 -28.98
N LYS A 7 -3.26 -27.36 -27.81
CA LYS A 7 -3.84 -26.66 -26.65
C LYS A 7 -3.01 -25.42 -26.35
N ARG A 8 -3.63 -24.25 -26.42
CA ARG A 8 -3.01 -23.01 -25.97
C ARG A 8 -2.84 -23.09 -24.44
N VAL A 9 -1.59 -23.01 -23.99
CA VAL A 9 -1.27 -22.91 -22.56
C VAL A 9 -1.26 -21.42 -22.21
N ILE A 10 -2.12 -21.03 -21.26
CA ILE A 10 -2.14 -19.67 -20.72
C ILE A 10 -1.43 -19.74 -19.37
N SER A 11 -0.28 -19.08 -19.27
CA SER A 11 0.47 -18.99 -18.02
C SER A 11 -0.20 -18.00 -17.07
N PHE A 12 -0.17 -18.30 -15.77
CA PHE A 12 -0.66 -17.37 -14.75
C PHE A 12 0.42 -16.32 -14.48
N SER A 13 0.17 -15.09 -14.95
CA SER A 13 0.98 -13.89 -14.68
C SER A 13 2.52 -14.14 -14.66
N PRO A 14 3.13 -14.62 -15.78
CA PRO A 14 4.57 -14.82 -15.80
C PRO A 14 5.27 -13.44 -15.73
N PRO A 15 6.45 -13.34 -15.08
CA PRO A 15 7.22 -12.12 -15.08
C PRO A 15 7.65 -11.76 -16.51
N ASP A 16 7.58 -10.49 -16.85
CA ASP A 16 8.11 -9.92 -18.08
C ASP A 16 9.54 -9.46 -17.81
N ILE A 17 10.53 -10.27 -18.20
CA ILE A 17 11.95 -9.98 -18.01
C ILE A 17 12.59 -9.76 -19.38
N THR A 18 13.12 -8.57 -19.58
CA THR A 18 13.79 -8.14 -20.80
C THR A 18 15.31 -8.04 -20.58
N ASP A 19 16.03 -7.66 -21.65
CA ASP A 19 17.47 -7.39 -21.55
C ASP A 19 17.78 -6.25 -20.55
N LEU A 20 16.84 -5.31 -20.34
CA LEU A 20 17.01 -4.19 -19.41
C LEU A 20 17.17 -4.66 -17.97
N GLU A 21 16.32 -5.58 -17.51
CA GLU A 21 16.41 -6.15 -16.16
C GLU A 21 17.69 -6.98 -16.00
N ILE A 22 18.05 -7.73 -17.04
CA ILE A 22 19.26 -8.55 -17.05
C ILE A 22 20.50 -7.68 -16.96
N GLU A 23 20.61 -6.64 -17.79
CA GLU A 23 21.73 -5.69 -17.79
C GLU A 23 21.88 -4.96 -16.47
N GLU A 24 20.75 -4.55 -15.86
CA GLU A 24 20.76 -3.89 -14.55
C GLU A 24 21.30 -4.83 -13.45
N VAL A 25 20.87 -6.09 -13.42
CA VAL A 25 21.38 -7.09 -12.47
C VAL A 25 22.88 -7.35 -12.69
N ILE A 26 23.32 -7.52 -13.94
CA ILE A 26 24.74 -7.69 -14.28
C ILE A 26 25.55 -6.50 -13.80
N SER A 27 25.06 -5.28 -14.01
CA SER A 27 25.70 -4.05 -13.56
C SER A 27 25.84 -3.98 -12.03
N VAL A 28 24.79 -4.39 -11.30
CA VAL A 28 24.85 -4.48 -9.83
C VAL A 28 25.93 -5.47 -9.38
N LEU A 29 25.95 -6.67 -9.95
CA LEU A 29 26.94 -7.69 -9.61
C LEU A 29 28.38 -7.23 -9.90
N LYS A 30 28.61 -6.58 -11.06
CA LYS A 30 29.93 -6.01 -11.41
C LYS A 30 30.37 -4.88 -10.51
N SER A 31 29.45 -4.13 -9.91
CA SER A 31 29.76 -3.06 -8.95
C SER A 31 30.32 -3.58 -7.63
N GLY A 32 30.10 -4.86 -7.32
CA GLY A 32 30.44 -5.47 -6.03
C GLY A 32 29.52 -5.04 -4.87
N TRP A 33 28.54 -4.16 -5.11
CA TRP A 33 27.59 -3.70 -4.09
C TRP A 33 26.24 -4.42 -4.24
N ILE A 34 26.06 -5.53 -3.55
CA ILE A 34 24.89 -6.42 -3.67
C ILE A 34 23.90 -6.31 -2.50
N THR A 35 24.07 -5.34 -1.62
CA THR A 35 23.15 -5.04 -0.50
C THR A 35 22.47 -3.70 -0.71
N THR A 36 21.67 -3.25 0.27
CA THR A 36 21.07 -1.89 0.24
C THR A 36 22.15 -0.84 0.00
N GLY A 37 22.01 -0.05 -1.05
CA GLY A 37 23.04 0.89 -1.47
C GLY A 37 22.52 1.96 -2.43
N PRO A 38 23.40 2.58 -3.23
CA PRO A 38 23.04 3.70 -4.10
C PRO A 38 21.87 3.44 -5.04
N ARG A 39 21.76 2.22 -5.63
CA ARG A 39 20.67 1.86 -6.53
C ARG A 39 19.33 1.76 -5.80
N THR A 40 19.31 1.18 -4.60
CA THR A 40 18.10 1.16 -3.76
C THR A 40 17.65 2.59 -3.45
N LYS A 41 18.59 3.46 -3.06
CA LYS A 41 18.29 4.86 -2.78
C LYS A 41 17.78 5.63 -4.01
N LEU A 42 18.31 5.33 -5.18
CA LEU A 42 17.84 5.90 -6.43
C LEU A 42 16.40 5.40 -6.75
N LEU A 43 16.12 4.10 -6.57
CA LEU A 43 14.78 3.54 -6.74
C LEU A 43 13.78 4.21 -5.79
N GLU A 44 14.11 4.35 -4.50
CA GLU A 44 13.27 5.01 -3.51
C GLU A 44 12.92 6.45 -3.94
N ARG A 45 13.89 7.23 -4.45
CA ARG A 45 13.66 8.58 -4.95
C ARG A 45 12.80 8.61 -6.22
N ARG A 46 13.08 7.71 -7.17
CA ARG A 46 12.28 7.60 -8.41
C ARG A 46 10.82 7.25 -8.13
N LEU A 47 10.59 6.32 -7.20
CA LEU A 47 9.24 5.98 -6.76
C LEU A 47 8.55 7.17 -6.10
N ALA A 48 9.24 7.90 -5.21
CA ALA A 48 8.69 9.09 -4.58
C ALA A 48 8.33 10.18 -5.59
N ALA A 49 9.20 10.43 -6.58
CA ALA A 49 8.94 11.39 -7.65
C ALA A 49 7.75 10.98 -8.51
N TYR A 50 7.69 9.71 -8.91
CA TYR A 50 6.59 9.16 -9.70
C TYR A 50 5.24 9.22 -8.96
N ILE A 51 5.21 8.84 -7.68
CA ILE A 51 4.00 8.90 -6.85
C ILE A 51 3.47 10.34 -6.74
N GLU A 52 4.36 11.33 -6.68
CA GLU A 52 3.94 12.73 -6.59
C GLU A 52 3.42 13.30 -7.90
N SER A 53 4.10 13.02 -9.01
CA SER A 53 3.89 13.69 -10.30
C SER A 53 3.29 12.82 -11.40
N GLY A 54 3.44 11.49 -11.31
CA GLY A 54 3.21 10.56 -12.41
C GLY A 54 4.26 10.62 -13.50
N ASP A 55 5.34 11.38 -13.29
CA ASP A 55 6.44 11.57 -14.24
C ASP A 55 7.63 10.69 -13.86
N ASN A 56 8.04 9.79 -14.75
CA ASN A 56 9.18 8.91 -14.58
C ASN A 56 10.48 9.47 -15.19
N THR A 57 10.44 10.68 -15.73
CA THR A 57 11.59 11.33 -16.40
C THR A 57 12.37 12.27 -15.46
N VAL A 58 11.92 12.42 -14.22
CA VAL A 58 12.60 13.27 -13.22
C VAL A 58 14.02 12.77 -12.99
N ASP A 59 15.01 13.67 -13.13
CA ASP A 59 16.39 13.39 -12.77
C ASP A 59 16.53 13.32 -11.24
N CYS A 60 16.44 12.10 -10.71
CA CYS A 60 16.49 11.83 -9.26
C CYS A 60 17.91 11.83 -8.69
N ASP A 61 18.94 12.12 -9.47
CA ASP A 61 20.32 12.33 -9.02
C ASP A 61 20.69 13.82 -8.97
N ALA A 62 19.82 14.70 -9.45
CA ALA A 62 19.94 16.14 -9.24
C ALA A 62 19.77 16.51 -7.75
N GLN A 63 20.51 17.50 -7.27
CA GLN A 63 20.58 17.87 -5.85
C GLN A 63 19.22 18.22 -5.26
N ASP A 64 18.42 18.98 -5.98
CA ASP A 64 17.07 19.37 -5.56
C ASP A 64 16.10 18.18 -5.47
N ALA A 65 16.21 17.22 -6.39
CA ALA A 65 15.44 15.98 -6.35
C ALA A 65 15.89 15.08 -5.19
N ILE A 66 17.19 15.02 -4.91
CA ILE A 66 17.71 14.29 -3.74
C ILE A 66 17.12 14.88 -2.46
N GLU A 67 17.15 16.20 -2.29
CA GLU A 67 16.59 16.86 -1.11
C GLU A 67 15.08 16.66 -0.99
N LYS A 68 14.36 16.73 -2.10
CA LYS A 68 12.90 16.62 -2.13
C LYS A 68 12.39 15.21 -1.89
N TYR A 69 13.02 14.20 -2.49
CA TYR A 69 12.47 12.85 -2.58
C TYR A 69 13.13 11.82 -1.65
N SER A 70 14.28 12.13 -1.05
CA SER A 70 14.91 11.21 -0.10
C SER A 70 14.02 10.97 1.13
N ASN A 71 14.05 9.74 1.62
CA ASN A 71 13.35 9.29 2.84
C ASN A 71 11.80 9.35 2.77
N ARG A 72 11.21 9.51 1.60
CA ARG A 72 9.75 9.46 1.41
C ARG A 72 9.26 8.06 1.10
N VAL A 73 10.10 7.24 0.50
CA VAL A 73 9.88 5.83 0.21
C VAL A 73 11.01 5.03 0.80
N VAL A 74 10.72 3.86 1.35
CA VAL A 74 11.69 2.94 1.94
C VAL A 74 11.47 1.55 1.36
N CYS A 75 12.51 0.96 0.78
CA CYS A 75 12.48 -0.41 0.29
C CYS A 75 12.72 -1.40 1.44
N LEU A 76 11.84 -2.39 1.54
CA LEU A 76 11.93 -3.49 2.49
C LEU A 76 12.00 -4.83 1.72
N ASN A 77 12.11 -5.93 2.44
CA ASN A 77 12.23 -7.27 1.82
C ASN A 77 10.90 -7.82 1.29
N SER A 78 9.76 -7.26 1.69
CA SER A 78 8.43 -7.66 1.21
C SER A 78 7.37 -6.57 1.52
N ALA A 79 6.24 -6.61 0.80
CA ALA A 79 5.08 -5.78 1.12
C ALA A 79 4.50 -6.11 2.50
N THR A 80 4.47 -7.38 2.89
CA THR A 80 4.06 -7.81 4.24
C THR A 80 4.89 -7.13 5.33
N ALA A 81 6.22 -7.06 5.13
CA ALA A 81 7.09 -6.34 6.07
C ALA A 81 6.83 -4.83 6.07
N ALA A 82 6.45 -4.26 4.92
CA ALA A 82 6.09 -2.84 4.82
C ALA A 82 4.77 -2.55 5.58
N GLU A 83 3.76 -3.39 5.42
CA GLU A 83 2.50 -3.29 6.17
C GLU A 83 2.73 -3.40 7.68
N GLU A 84 3.47 -4.43 8.11
CA GLU A 84 3.83 -4.60 9.52
C GLU A 84 4.61 -3.39 10.05
N MET A 85 5.58 -2.86 9.28
CA MET A 85 6.35 -1.69 9.67
C MET A 85 5.46 -0.45 9.85
N ASN A 86 4.53 -0.21 8.93
CA ASN A 86 3.57 0.90 9.03
C ASN A 86 2.75 0.81 10.32
N LEU A 87 2.23 -0.37 10.65
CA LEU A 87 1.47 -0.60 11.88
C LEU A 87 2.34 -0.43 13.14
N ARG A 88 3.59 -0.90 13.12
CA ARG A 88 4.54 -0.73 14.24
C ARG A 88 4.93 0.73 14.45
N ILE A 89 5.14 1.50 13.38
CA ILE A 89 5.41 2.94 13.45
C ILE A 89 4.19 3.69 14.00
N LEU A 90 2.98 3.25 13.64
CA LEU A 90 1.74 3.74 14.25
C LEU A 90 1.57 3.34 15.72
N GLY A 91 2.39 2.43 16.25
CA GLY A 91 2.30 1.95 17.63
C GLY A 91 1.15 0.99 17.89
N VAL A 92 0.66 0.33 16.83
CA VAL A 92 -0.35 -0.73 16.94
C VAL A 92 0.19 -1.88 17.78
N ARG A 93 -0.59 -2.35 18.76
CA ARG A 93 -0.17 -3.33 19.76
C ARG A 93 -1.33 -4.14 20.31
N GLU A 94 -1.06 -5.03 21.24
CA GLU A 94 -2.07 -5.82 21.96
C GLU A 94 -3.14 -4.90 22.59
N GLY A 95 -4.42 -5.27 22.38
CA GLY A 95 -5.58 -4.51 22.81
C GLY A 95 -6.13 -3.54 21.76
N ASP A 96 -5.36 -3.23 20.71
CA ASP A 96 -5.80 -2.43 19.57
C ASP A 96 -6.55 -3.26 18.53
N GLU A 97 -7.32 -2.60 17.70
CA GLU A 97 -8.06 -3.19 16.57
C GLU A 97 -7.58 -2.60 15.25
N VAL A 98 -7.46 -3.46 14.22
CA VAL A 98 -7.19 -3.10 12.84
C VAL A 98 -8.29 -3.67 11.95
N ILE A 99 -8.92 -2.81 11.13
CA ILE A 99 -10.00 -3.20 10.23
C ILE A 99 -9.42 -3.51 8.87
N VAL A 100 -9.77 -4.69 8.30
CA VAL A 100 -9.33 -5.15 6.97
C VAL A 100 -10.52 -5.71 6.18
N PRO A 101 -10.51 -5.66 4.83
CA PRO A 101 -11.52 -6.35 4.05
C PRO A 101 -11.36 -7.87 4.16
N ALA A 102 -12.47 -8.61 4.13
CA ALA A 102 -12.45 -10.07 4.16
C ALA A 102 -11.89 -10.69 2.86
N TYR A 103 -11.96 -9.97 1.76
CA TYR A 103 -11.41 -10.38 0.47
C TYR A 103 -10.08 -9.68 0.20
N THR A 104 -9.02 -10.29 0.66
CA THR A 104 -7.64 -9.82 0.50
C THR A 104 -6.66 -10.99 0.59
N TYR A 105 -5.39 -10.73 0.29
CA TYR A 105 -4.32 -11.66 0.59
C TYR A 105 -4.07 -11.72 2.11
N THR A 106 -3.68 -12.89 2.62
CA THR A 106 -3.50 -13.10 4.07
C THR A 106 -2.52 -12.15 4.73
N ALA A 107 -1.57 -11.59 3.99
CA ALA A 107 -0.57 -10.66 4.51
C ALA A 107 -1.21 -9.44 5.19
N THR A 108 -2.25 -8.86 4.58
CA THR A 108 -2.96 -7.69 5.10
C THR A 108 -3.47 -7.89 6.52
N ALA A 109 -4.03 -9.08 6.81
CA ALA A 109 -4.48 -9.44 8.16
C ALA A 109 -3.31 -9.86 9.06
N SER A 110 -2.35 -10.62 8.51
CA SER A 110 -1.21 -11.15 9.27
C SER A 110 -0.32 -10.04 9.83
N ALA A 111 -0.13 -8.94 9.10
CA ALA A 111 0.63 -7.78 9.56
C ALA A 111 0.07 -7.21 10.88
N ALA A 112 -1.26 -7.11 10.99
CA ALA A 112 -1.92 -6.66 12.22
C ALA A 112 -1.75 -7.67 13.37
N ILE A 113 -1.87 -8.98 13.06
CA ILE A 113 -1.67 -10.06 14.05
C ILE A 113 -0.23 -10.05 14.58
N HIS A 114 0.76 -9.84 13.71
CA HIS A 114 2.17 -9.76 14.11
C HIS A 114 2.46 -8.56 15.03
N CYS A 115 1.64 -7.52 14.96
CA CYS A 115 1.69 -6.39 15.90
C CYS A 115 0.95 -6.67 17.21
N GLY A 116 0.26 -7.80 17.35
CA GLY A 116 -0.54 -8.16 18.53
C GLY A 116 -1.97 -7.61 18.50
N ALA A 117 -2.38 -6.95 17.42
CA ALA A 117 -3.71 -6.38 17.31
C ALA A 117 -4.79 -7.42 17.01
N THR A 118 -6.02 -7.10 17.34
CA THR A 118 -7.21 -7.84 16.93
C THR A 118 -7.61 -7.39 15.52
N VAL A 119 -7.67 -8.34 14.59
CA VAL A 119 -8.19 -8.07 13.24
C VAL A 119 -9.70 -8.08 13.24
N LYS A 120 -10.31 -7.01 12.68
CA LYS A 120 -11.74 -6.93 12.39
C LYS A 120 -11.96 -7.01 10.90
N PHE A 121 -12.59 -8.07 10.45
CA PHE A 121 -12.95 -8.21 9.05
C PHE A 121 -14.26 -7.46 8.75
N VAL A 122 -14.25 -6.73 7.65
CA VAL A 122 -15.45 -6.19 7.01
C VAL A 122 -15.62 -6.84 5.64
N ASP A 123 -16.85 -7.07 5.22
CA ASP A 123 -17.12 -7.68 3.91
C ASP A 123 -16.73 -6.72 2.78
N ILE A 124 -16.78 -7.21 1.55
CA ILE A 124 -16.66 -6.39 0.35
C ILE A 124 -18.04 -5.91 -0.09
N GLN A 125 -18.05 -4.91 -0.97
CA GLN A 125 -19.29 -4.35 -1.50
C GLN A 125 -20.11 -5.39 -2.25
N LYS A 126 -21.44 -5.37 -2.02
CA LYS A 126 -22.40 -6.25 -2.64
C LYS A 126 -23.54 -5.43 -3.24
N ASP A 127 -24.11 -5.92 -4.33
CA ASP A 127 -25.39 -5.48 -4.85
C ASP A 127 -26.41 -6.60 -4.62
N GLY A 128 -27.22 -6.47 -3.55
CA GLY A 128 -28.03 -7.56 -3.03
C GLY A 128 -27.18 -8.75 -2.58
N ASP A 129 -27.46 -9.95 -3.11
CA ASP A 129 -26.71 -11.17 -2.84
C ASP A 129 -25.49 -11.35 -3.76
N HIS A 130 -25.26 -10.43 -4.70
CA HIS A 130 -24.18 -10.51 -5.67
C HIS A 130 -23.00 -9.66 -5.25
N ILE A 131 -21.78 -10.19 -5.43
CA ILE A 131 -20.56 -9.41 -5.33
C ILE A 131 -20.53 -8.42 -6.49
N THR A 132 -20.27 -7.14 -6.20
CA THR A 132 -20.09 -6.12 -7.25
C THR A 132 -18.81 -6.42 -8.07
N HIS A 133 -18.69 -5.78 -9.23
CA HIS A 133 -17.46 -5.88 -10.03
C HIS A 133 -16.24 -5.21 -9.36
N MET A 134 -16.47 -4.50 -8.25
CA MET A 134 -15.46 -3.74 -7.52
C MET A 134 -15.22 -4.42 -6.16
N PRO A 135 -14.10 -5.13 -5.96
CA PRO A 135 -13.79 -5.84 -4.72
C PRO A 135 -13.30 -4.89 -3.60
N GLU A 136 -13.91 -3.72 -3.51
CA GLU A 136 -13.65 -2.75 -2.45
C GLU A 136 -14.33 -3.18 -1.15
N MET A 137 -13.81 -2.75 0.00
CA MET A 137 -14.45 -3.00 1.29
C MET A 137 -15.85 -2.35 1.35
N ASP A 138 -16.74 -2.96 2.12
CA ASP A 138 -18.05 -2.37 2.42
C ASP A 138 -17.87 -1.18 3.37
N TYR A 139 -18.09 0.02 2.87
CA TYR A 139 -17.88 1.26 3.62
C TYR A 139 -18.88 1.45 4.75
N ASP A 140 -20.12 0.95 4.63
CA ASP A 140 -21.11 1.02 5.68
C ASP A 140 -20.76 0.03 6.83
N ALA A 141 -20.21 -1.13 6.45
CA ALA A 141 -19.65 -2.07 7.42
C ALA A 141 -18.40 -1.51 8.10
N LEU A 142 -17.51 -0.83 7.35
CA LEU A 142 -16.37 -0.12 7.89
C LEU A 142 -16.80 0.88 8.97
N GLU A 143 -17.78 1.74 8.66
CA GLU A 143 -18.23 2.75 9.62
C GLU A 143 -18.76 2.14 10.93
N LYS A 144 -19.49 1.02 10.82
CA LYS A 144 -20.03 0.29 11.98
C LYS A 144 -18.95 -0.44 12.78
N ALA A 145 -17.85 -0.84 12.13
CA ALA A 145 -16.77 -1.62 12.75
C ALA A 145 -15.83 -0.75 13.60
N ILE A 146 -15.76 0.57 13.36
CA ILE A 146 -14.89 1.48 14.10
C ILE A 146 -15.32 1.58 15.58
N THR A 147 -14.38 1.36 16.49
CA THR A 147 -14.53 1.49 17.94
C THR A 147 -13.42 2.36 18.52
N GLU A 148 -13.47 2.59 19.84
CA GLU A 148 -12.40 3.30 20.59
C GLU A 148 -11.03 2.57 20.52
N LYS A 149 -11.01 1.27 20.22
CA LYS A 149 -9.80 0.46 20.09
C LYS A 149 -9.22 0.50 18.68
N THR A 150 -9.98 0.97 17.68
CA THR A 150 -9.55 0.95 16.28
C THR A 150 -8.44 1.98 16.07
N LYS A 151 -7.27 1.50 15.61
CA LYS A 151 -6.09 2.34 15.32
C LYS A 151 -5.86 2.55 13.83
N ALA A 152 -6.16 1.54 13.03
CA ALA A 152 -5.97 1.61 11.60
C ALA A 152 -7.09 0.88 10.84
N VAL A 153 -7.33 1.33 9.62
CA VAL A 153 -8.04 0.61 8.57
C VAL A 153 -7.06 0.36 7.41
N ILE A 154 -7.10 -0.85 6.85
CA ILE A 154 -6.26 -1.22 5.72
C ILE A 154 -7.16 -1.46 4.50
N PRO A 155 -7.50 -0.43 3.71
CA PRO A 155 -8.12 -0.64 2.40
C PRO A 155 -7.11 -1.32 1.47
N VAL A 156 -7.62 -2.17 0.57
CA VAL A 156 -6.80 -2.92 -0.38
C VAL A 156 -7.19 -2.50 -1.80
N ASP A 157 -6.24 -1.95 -2.53
CA ASP A 157 -6.41 -1.53 -3.93
C ASP A 157 -6.21 -2.74 -4.87
N LEU A 158 -7.10 -3.74 -4.71
CA LEU A 158 -6.99 -5.04 -5.33
C LEU A 158 -7.12 -4.95 -6.86
N GLY A 159 -6.19 -5.58 -7.57
CA GLY A 159 -6.19 -5.56 -9.04
C GLY A 159 -5.95 -4.18 -9.65
N GLY A 160 -5.44 -3.22 -8.89
CA GLY A 160 -5.26 -1.83 -9.32
C GLY A 160 -6.54 -0.98 -9.25
N ILE A 161 -7.63 -1.54 -8.71
CA ILE A 161 -8.87 -0.81 -8.46
C ILE A 161 -8.69 0.00 -7.17
N VAL A 162 -8.59 1.31 -7.32
CA VAL A 162 -8.33 2.22 -6.19
C VAL A 162 -9.63 2.44 -5.41
N CYS A 163 -9.61 2.12 -4.12
CA CYS A 163 -10.74 2.28 -3.21
C CYS A 163 -11.27 3.72 -3.18
N ASP A 164 -12.51 3.90 -2.73
CA ASP A 164 -13.11 5.22 -2.54
C ASP A 164 -12.55 5.91 -1.29
N TYR A 165 -11.36 6.50 -1.44
CA TYR A 165 -10.68 7.18 -0.33
C TYR A 165 -11.40 8.42 0.15
N ASP A 166 -12.16 9.13 -0.71
CA ASP A 166 -12.98 10.26 -0.24
C ASP A 166 -14.00 9.76 0.79
N ARG A 167 -14.64 8.62 0.53
CA ARG A 167 -15.59 7.99 1.46
C ARG A 167 -14.91 7.43 2.71
N ILE A 168 -13.75 6.78 2.56
CA ILE A 168 -12.98 6.26 3.71
C ILE A 168 -12.57 7.40 4.63
N PHE A 169 -12.01 8.48 4.10
CA PHE A 169 -11.57 9.62 4.91
C PHE A 169 -12.75 10.32 5.58
N ASP A 170 -13.89 10.46 4.89
CA ASP A 170 -15.11 11.00 5.48
C ASP A 170 -15.60 10.15 6.67
N ILE A 171 -15.56 8.82 6.55
CA ILE A 171 -15.94 7.90 7.65
C ILE A 171 -15.00 8.06 8.85
N VAL A 172 -13.68 7.98 8.65
CA VAL A 172 -12.75 8.06 9.78
C VAL A 172 -12.75 9.44 10.42
N GLU A 173 -13.03 10.50 9.67
CA GLU A 173 -13.18 11.85 10.21
C GLU A 173 -14.47 11.99 11.03
N ARG A 174 -15.60 11.45 10.56
CA ARG A 174 -16.86 11.44 11.35
C ARG A 174 -16.73 10.65 12.65
N LYS A 175 -15.86 9.65 12.69
CA LYS A 175 -15.63 8.78 13.87
C LYS A 175 -14.44 9.22 14.73
N LYS A 176 -13.84 10.36 14.47
CA LYS A 176 -12.62 10.82 15.18
C LYS A 176 -12.80 10.96 16.69
N ASP A 177 -14.00 11.25 17.16
CA ASP A 177 -14.28 11.38 18.61
C ASP A 177 -14.14 10.04 19.36
N LEU A 178 -14.21 8.90 18.64
CA LEU A 178 -13.92 7.58 19.20
C LEU A 178 -12.42 7.31 19.28
N PHE A 179 -11.62 7.99 18.48
CA PHE A 179 -10.19 7.74 18.40
C PHE A 179 -9.46 8.27 19.62
N LYS A 180 -8.70 7.40 20.26
CA LYS A 180 -7.84 7.76 21.41
C LYS A 180 -6.39 7.59 21.00
N PRO A 181 -5.65 8.68 20.71
CA PRO A 181 -4.24 8.56 20.36
C PRO A 181 -3.43 7.94 21.48
N LEU A 182 -2.37 7.23 21.11
CA LEU A 182 -1.40 6.71 22.06
C LEU A 182 -0.76 7.88 22.83
N ASN A 183 -0.62 7.72 24.15
CA ASN A 183 0.10 8.65 25.00
C ASN A 183 1.16 7.84 25.76
N ASP A 184 2.25 7.50 25.08
CA ASP A 184 3.34 6.69 25.60
C ASP A 184 4.67 7.27 25.15
N HIS A 185 5.48 7.70 26.09
CA HIS A 185 6.78 8.32 25.85
C HIS A 185 7.92 7.50 26.49
N SER A 186 7.66 6.23 26.81
CA SER A 186 8.59 5.34 27.49
C SER A 186 9.79 4.94 26.64
N THR A 187 9.64 4.95 25.31
CA THR A 187 10.72 4.64 24.36
C THR A 187 10.68 5.63 23.18
N PRO A 188 11.78 5.81 22.42
CA PRO A 188 11.78 6.65 21.23
C PRO A 188 10.71 6.24 20.19
N LEU A 189 10.47 4.95 20.04
CA LEU A 189 9.44 4.45 19.11
C LEU A 189 8.03 4.74 19.62
N ALA A 190 7.76 4.56 20.91
CA ALA A 190 6.47 4.87 21.51
C ALA A 190 6.17 6.37 21.44
N ASP A 191 7.17 7.23 21.69
CA ASP A 191 7.06 8.68 21.53
C ASP A 191 6.76 9.08 20.08
N LEU A 192 7.46 8.49 19.11
CA LEU A 192 7.20 8.70 17.69
C LEU A 192 5.75 8.30 17.33
N ALA A 193 5.31 7.12 17.75
CA ALA A 193 3.96 6.63 17.51
C ALA A 193 2.89 7.56 18.12
N SER A 194 3.12 8.03 19.35
CA SER A 194 2.22 8.97 20.05
C SER A 194 2.09 10.28 19.27
N ARG A 195 3.19 10.82 18.77
CA ARG A 195 3.19 12.03 17.94
C ARG A 195 2.48 11.82 16.60
N ILE A 196 2.72 10.70 15.94
CA ILE A 196 2.08 10.38 14.65
C ILE A 196 0.56 10.23 14.86
N GLN A 197 0.12 9.44 15.83
CA GLN A 197 -1.30 9.26 16.10
C GLN A 197 -1.99 10.59 16.49
N SER A 198 -1.32 11.42 17.29
CA SER A 198 -1.84 12.75 17.66
C SER A 198 -1.91 13.70 16.45
N SER A 199 -0.95 13.62 15.53
CA SER A 199 -0.94 14.43 14.31
C SER A 199 -2.04 14.00 13.33
N ILE A 200 -2.29 12.71 13.20
CA ILE A 200 -3.38 12.17 12.36
C ILE A 200 -4.74 12.49 12.99
N GLY A 201 -4.87 12.37 14.31
CA GLY A 201 -6.07 12.75 15.09
C GLY A 201 -7.30 11.89 14.85
N ARG A 202 -7.20 10.79 14.11
CA ARG A 202 -8.26 9.84 13.75
C ARG A 202 -7.68 8.46 13.49
N VAL A 203 -8.53 7.49 13.21
CA VAL A 203 -8.10 6.17 12.71
C VAL A 203 -7.24 6.36 11.46
N ALA A 204 -6.05 5.78 11.46
CA ALA A 204 -5.12 5.87 10.35
C ALA A 204 -5.58 5.02 9.16
N VAL A 205 -5.35 5.54 7.94
CA VAL A 205 -5.62 4.82 6.69
C VAL A 205 -4.29 4.31 6.15
N VAL A 206 -4.11 2.99 6.16
CA VAL A 206 -2.88 2.28 5.71
C VAL A 206 -3.23 1.49 4.47
N CYS A 207 -2.85 1.97 3.29
CA CYS A 207 -3.21 1.32 2.02
C CYS A 207 -2.33 0.10 1.74
N ASP A 208 -2.96 -1.06 1.53
CA ASP A 208 -2.33 -2.18 0.84
C ASP A 208 -2.49 -1.98 -0.67
N ALA A 209 -1.43 -1.50 -1.30
CA ALA A 209 -1.34 -1.21 -2.72
C ALA A 209 -0.45 -2.23 -3.46
N ALA A 210 -0.42 -3.49 -2.97
CA ALA A 210 0.40 -4.54 -3.59
C ALA A 210 0.13 -4.67 -5.09
N HIS A 211 -1.07 -4.34 -5.55
CA HIS A 211 -1.51 -4.41 -6.95
C HIS A 211 -1.70 -3.04 -7.62
N ALA A 212 -1.30 -1.94 -7.02
CA ALA A 212 -1.77 -0.62 -7.47
C ALA A 212 -0.66 0.41 -7.74
N LEU A 213 0.59 -0.03 -7.94
CA LEU A 213 1.65 0.90 -8.37
C LEU A 213 1.29 1.50 -9.73
N GLY A 214 1.26 2.83 -9.82
CA GLY A 214 0.89 3.57 -11.02
C GLY A 214 -0.61 3.82 -11.19
N ALA A 215 -1.47 3.17 -10.39
CA ALA A 215 -2.88 3.50 -10.36
C ALA A 215 -3.11 4.90 -9.76
N SER A 216 -4.21 5.51 -10.13
CA SER A 216 -4.56 6.87 -9.68
C SER A 216 -6.07 7.02 -9.57
N ARG A 217 -6.50 7.94 -8.71
CA ARG A 217 -7.90 8.33 -8.55
C ARG A 217 -8.02 9.85 -8.42
N VAL A 218 -9.16 10.40 -8.78
CA VAL A 218 -9.50 11.79 -8.48
C VAL A 218 -9.99 11.85 -7.03
N ILE A 219 -9.23 12.53 -6.18
CA ILE A 219 -9.50 12.72 -4.75
C ILE A 219 -9.66 14.22 -4.50
N ALA A 220 -10.80 14.64 -3.95
CA ALA A 220 -11.14 16.05 -3.74
C ALA A 220 -10.91 16.90 -5.01
N GLY A 221 -11.30 16.38 -6.18
CA GLY A 221 -11.19 17.05 -7.48
C GLY A 221 -9.78 17.09 -8.10
N LYS A 222 -8.79 16.41 -7.50
CA LYS A 222 -7.41 16.35 -8.02
C LYS A 222 -6.99 14.90 -8.28
N LYS A 223 -6.37 14.65 -9.44
CA LYS A 223 -5.74 13.37 -9.72
C LYS A 223 -4.58 13.14 -8.74
N LYS A 224 -4.63 12.04 -8.03
CA LYS A 224 -3.54 11.57 -7.14
C LYS A 224 -3.17 10.14 -7.48
N TYR A 225 -1.89 9.85 -7.49
CA TYR A 225 -1.40 8.48 -7.61
C TYR A 225 -1.46 7.76 -6.28
N VAL A 226 -1.69 6.46 -6.32
CA VAL A 226 -1.61 5.59 -5.13
C VAL A 226 -0.21 5.74 -4.54
N GLY A 227 -0.14 5.86 -3.21
CA GLY A 227 1.06 6.27 -2.48
C GLY A 227 1.02 7.73 -2.01
N ALA A 228 0.23 8.61 -2.69
CA ALA A 228 0.00 10.00 -2.28
C ALA A 228 -1.42 10.23 -1.73
N ILE A 229 -2.19 9.17 -1.46
CA ILE A 229 -3.58 9.25 -1.05
C ILE A 229 -3.74 8.94 0.45
N ALA A 230 -3.32 7.74 0.88
CA ALA A 230 -3.45 7.27 2.26
C ALA A 230 -2.39 7.87 3.19
N ASP A 231 -2.55 7.71 4.51
CA ASP A 231 -1.55 8.13 5.50
C ASP A 231 -0.25 7.33 5.34
N PHE A 232 -0.37 6.02 5.05
CA PHE A 232 0.73 5.13 4.70
C PHE A 232 0.31 4.23 3.54
N THR A 233 1.27 3.78 2.73
CA THR A 233 1.01 2.89 1.61
C THR A 233 2.11 1.85 1.49
N SER A 234 1.73 0.59 1.31
CA SER A 234 2.63 -0.53 1.03
C SER A 234 2.47 -0.99 -0.41
N PHE A 235 3.58 -1.11 -1.14
CA PHE A 235 3.62 -1.66 -2.49
C PHE A 235 4.32 -3.02 -2.51
N SER A 236 4.01 -3.84 -3.51
CA SER A 236 4.70 -5.10 -3.77
C SER A 236 5.39 -5.09 -5.12
N PHE A 237 6.63 -5.56 -5.14
CA PHE A 237 7.37 -5.87 -6.36
C PHE A 237 7.52 -7.38 -6.55
N HIS A 238 6.62 -8.17 -5.97
CA HIS A 238 6.55 -9.59 -6.27
C HIS A 238 6.23 -9.79 -7.76
N ALA A 239 6.88 -10.77 -8.40
CA ALA A 239 6.83 -10.94 -9.85
C ALA A 239 5.41 -11.06 -10.44
N VAL A 240 4.44 -11.59 -9.68
CA VAL A 240 3.04 -11.66 -10.10
C VAL A 240 2.25 -10.36 -9.84
N ASN A 241 2.82 -9.42 -9.09
CA ASN A 241 2.19 -8.15 -8.71
C ASN A 241 2.74 -6.97 -9.53
N VAL A 242 3.77 -7.17 -10.33
CA VAL A 242 4.30 -6.12 -11.21
C VAL A 242 3.33 -5.96 -12.38
N PHE A 243 2.44 -5.01 -12.23
CA PHE A 243 1.43 -4.69 -13.24
C PHE A 243 2.03 -3.90 -14.39
N GLN A 244 1.64 -4.30 -15.60
CA GLN A 244 1.50 -3.32 -16.66
C GLN A 244 0.36 -2.38 -16.25
N PRO A 245 0.56 -1.05 -16.26
CA PRO A 245 -0.53 -0.13 -16.01
C PRO A 245 -1.66 -0.46 -16.98
N VAL A 246 -2.87 -0.63 -16.47
CA VAL A 246 -4.07 -0.71 -17.31
C VAL A 246 -4.07 0.57 -18.13
N LYS A 247 -3.71 0.45 -19.41
CA LYS A 247 -3.85 1.55 -20.36
C LYS A 247 -5.33 1.85 -20.44
N ASP A 248 -5.69 3.02 -19.92
CA ASP A 248 -6.97 3.70 -20.16
C ASP A 248 -8.20 2.79 -20.12
N ALA A 249 -8.71 2.53 -18.91
CA ALA A 249 -10.12 2.27 -18.74
C ALA A 249 -10.82 3.62 -18.85
N ALA A 250 -11.24 3.95 -20.08
CA ALA A 250 -12.12 5.07 -20.39
C ALA A 250 -13.53 4.80 -19.86
#